data_aec52208457a6f321206e1095575d182
#
_entry.id   aec52208457a6f321206e1095575d182
#
_cell.length_a   1.000
_cell.length_b   1.000
_cell.length_c   1.000
_cell.angle_alpha   90.00
_cell.angle_beta   90.00
_cell.angle_gamma   90.00
#
_symmetry.space_group_name_H-M   'P 1'
#
loop_
_entity.id
_entity.type
_entity.pdbx_description
1 polymer ?
#
loop_
_entity_poly.entity_id
_entity_poly.type
_entity_poly.pdbx_seq_one_letter_code
_entity_poly.pdbx_strand_id
1 'polypeptide(L)'
;MKTIYPFMGLALCGAAAQAQEKPNFLIIQCDHLTQRVVGAYGHTQGCTLPIDEVASRGVIFSNAYVGCPLSQPSRAALWSGMMPHQTNVRSNSSEPVNTRLPENVPTLGSLFSENGYE
;
A
#
# COMPACT_ATOMS: atom_id res chain seq x y z
N MET A 1 71.99 4.13 -10.38
CA MET A 1 70.72 4.84 -10.11
C MET A 1 69.62 3.77 -10.13
N LYS A 2 69.05 3.42 -8.96
CA LYS A 2 67.95 2.45 -8.82
C LYS A 2 66.66 3.24 -8.55
N THR A 3 65.75 3.21 -9.52
CA THR A 3 64.47 3.90 -9.43
C THR A 3 63.50 2.99 -8.65
N ILE A 4 63.06 3.46 -7.52
CA ILE A 4 62.05 2.78 -6.66
C ILE A 4 60.70 3.31 -7.05
N TYR A 5 59.82 2.47 -7.61
CA TYR A 5 58.41 2.82 -7.86
C TYR A 5 57.60 2.60 -6.57
N PRO A 6 56.85 3.58 -6.08
CA PRO A 6 55.96 3.35 -4.93
C PRO A 6 54.74 2.58 -5.42
N PHE A 7 54.51 1.45 -4.78
CA PHE A 7 53.31 0.62 -4.96
C PHE A 7 52.14 1.35 -4.29
N MET A 8 51.29 1.95 -5.10
CA MET A 8 50.08 2.63 -4.65
C MET A 8 49.00 1.57 -4.38
N GLY A 9 48.86 1.17 -3.13
CA GLY A 9 47.84 0.26 -2.66
C GLY A 9 46.45 0.86 -2.85
N LEU A 10 45.68 0.27 -3.76
CA LEU A 10 44.27 0.58 -3.99
C LEU A 10 43.47 -0.03 -2.83
N ALA A 11 43.12 0.79 -1.82
CA ALA A 11 42.18 0.40 -0.77
C ALA A 11 40.79 0.26 -1.40
N LEU A 12 40.35 -0.98 -1.66
CA LEU A 12 38.94 -1.27 -1.93
C LEU A 12 38.14 -0.99 -0.64
N CYS A 13 37.52 0.17 -0.54
CA CYS A 13 36.44 0.39 0.39
C CYS A 13 35.24 -0.47 -0.07
N GLY A 14 35.14 -1.67 0.47
CA GLY A 14 33.94 -2.48 0.37
C GLY A 14 32.81 -1.74 1.10
N ALA A 15 31.97 -1.03 0.35
CA ALA A 15 30.69 -0.57 0.88
C ALA A 15 29.89 -1.83 1.22
N ALA A 16 29.83 -2.18 2.52
CA ALA A 16 28.89 -3.16 3.01
C ALA A 16 27.49 -2.60 2.67
N ALA A 17 26.85 -3.19 1.67
CA ALA A 17 25.44 -2.94 1.42
C ALA A 17 24.70 -3.40 2.67
N GLN A 18 24.32 -2.46 3.54
CA GLN A 18 23.41 -2.75 4.62
C GLN A 18 22.12 -3.22 3.97
N ALA A 19 21.75 -4.47 4.22
CA ALA A 19 20.45 -4.99 3.82
C ALA A 19 19.40 -4.07 4.49
N GLN A 20 18.72 -3.28 3.70
CA GLN A 20 17.67 -2.42 4.19
C GLN A 20 16.55 -3.33 4.71
N GLU A 21 16.26 -3.25 6.01
CA GLU A 21 15.16 -4.00 6.59
C GLU A 21 13.86 -3.63 5.83
N LYS A 22 13.11 -4.64 5.42
CA LYS A 22 11.85 -4.42 4.73
C LYS A 22 10.85 -3.80 5.70
N PRO A 23 10.17 -2.70 5.33
CA PRO A 23 9.17 -2.09 6.19
C PRO A 23 7.95 -3.00 6.35
N ASN A 24 7.33 -2.96 7.53
CA ASN A 24 6.03 -3.59 7.74
C ASN A 24 4.91 -2.70 7.20
N PHE A 25 3.84 -3.31 6.69
CA PHE A 25 2.67 -2.62 6.18
C PHE A 25 1.44 -2.99 7.00
N LEU A 26 0.73 -2.00 7.50
CA LEU A 26 -0.56 -2.16 8.17
C LEU A 26 -1.62 -1.37 7.40
N ILE A 27 -2.59 -2.06 6.84
CA ILE A 27 -3.72 -1.46 6.13
C ILE A 27 -4.96 -1.58 7.02
N ILE A 28 -5.52 -0.44 7.43
CA ILE A 28 -6.76 -0.37 8.21
C ILE A 28 -7.85 0.20 7.32
N GLN A 29 -8.84 -0.61 7.01
CA GLN A 29 -9.96 -0.21 6.15
C GLN A 29 -11.26 -0.27 6.94
N CYS A 30 -11.88 0.90 7.12
CA CYS A 30 -13.20 1.00 7.73
C CYS A 30 -14.30 0.86 6.67
N ASP A 31 -15.35 0.11 7.01
CA ASP A 31 -16.55 0.04 6.18
C ASP A 31 -17.50 1.20 6.55
N HIS A 32 -18.12 1.80 5.56
CA HIS A 32 -19.08 2.92 5.71
C HIS A 32 -18.56 4.17 6.47
N LEU A 33 -17.27 4.34 6.67
CA LEU A 33 -16.73 5.53 7.30
C LEU A 33 -16.69 6.69 6.31
N THR A 34 -17.48 7.72 6.57
CA THR A 34 -17.46 8.94 5.76
C THR A 34 -16.45 9.94 6.33
N GLN A 35 -15.76 10.64 5.45
CA GLN A 35 -14.86 11.75 5.78
C GLN A 35 -15.51 12.78 6.73
N ARG A 36 -16.83 12.99 6.61
CA ARG A 36 -17.59 14.01 7.36
C ARG A 36 -17.63 13.76 8.86
N VAL A 37 -17.33 12.56 9.34
CA VAL A 37 -17.36 12.21 10.77
C VAL A 37 -15.97 12.02 11.36
N VAL A 38 -14.91 12.26 10.59
CA VAL A 38 -13.51 12.09 11.01
C VAL A 38 -12.92 13.43 11.45
N GLY A 39 -12.36 13.49 12.66
CA GLY A 39 -11.80 14.70 13.25
C GLY A 39 -10.67 15.30 12.42
N ALA A 40 -9.78 14.47 11.88
CA ALA A 40 -8.68 14.89 11.00
C ALA A 40 -9.13 15.67 9.75
N TYR A 41 -10.40 15.53 9.35
CA TYR A 41 -11.02 16.30 8.28
C TYR A 41 -11.90 17.46 8.78
N GLY A 42 -11.80 17.81 10.07
CA GLY A 42 -12.47 18.98 10.66
C GLY A 42 -13.79 18.68 11.37
N HIS A 43 -14.16 17.40 11.57
CA HIS A 43 -15.34 17.07 12.35
C HIS A 43 -15.08 17.26 13.86
N THR A 44 -15.96 17.98 14.56
CA THR A 44 -15.74 18.38 15.96
C THR A 44 -16.43 17.49 17.00
N GLN A 45 -17.32 16.60 16.59
CA GLN A 45 -18.15 15.77 17.49
C GLN A 45 -17.87 14.26 17.35
N GLY A 46 -16.90 13.84 16.57
CA GLY A 46 -16.60 12.45 16.32
C GLY A 46 -15.66 11.83 17.35
N CYS A 47 -15.83 10.53 17.61
CA CYS A 47 -14.93 9.74 18.44
C CYS A 47 -13.83 9.08 17.56
N THR A 48 -13.09 9.89 16.80
CA THR A 48 -12.06 9.40 15.87
C THR A 48 -10.64 9.66 16.35
N LEU A 49 -10.46 9.92 17.66
CA LEU A 49 -9.14 10.25 18.23
C LEU A 49 -7.98 9.33 17.80
N PRO A 50 -8.12 7.99 17.73
CA PRO A 50 -7.02 7.15 17.26
C PRO A 50 -6.67 7.38 15.80
N ILE A 51 -7.67 7.64 14.94
CA ILE A 51 -7.46 7.96 13.52
C ILE A 51 -6.80 9.33 13.37
N ASP A 52 -7.25 10.29 14.18
CA ASP A 52 -6.75 11.66 14.18
C ASP A 52 -5.29 11.69 14.68
N GLU A 53 -4.94 10.86 15.65
CA GLU A 53 -3.56 10.70 16.12
C GLU A 53 -2.64 10.14 15.01
N VAL A 54 -3.07 9.13 14.29
CA VAL A 54 -2.31 8.61 13.12
C VAL A 54 -2.17 9.71 12.07
N ALA A 55 -3.24 10.42 11.77
CA ALA A 55 -3.26 11.50 10.79
C ALA A 55 -2.30 12.64 11.16
N SER A 56 -2.18 12.97 12.46
CA SER A 56 -1.28 14.03 12.95
C SER A 56 0.21 13.74 12.73
N ARG A 57 0.58 12.47 12.55
CA ARG A 57 1.95 12.00 12.33
C ARG A 57 2.24 11.61 10.88
N GLY A 58 1.22 11.67 10.03
CA GLY A 58 1.29 11.18 8.66
C GLY A 58 0.82 12.19 7.63
N VAL A 59 0.35 11.69 6.51
CA VAL A 59 -0.18 12.48 5.41
C VAL A 59 -1.69 12.27 5.30
N ILE A 60 -2.44 13.36 5.19
CA ILE A 60 -3.88 13.35 4.98
C ILE A 60 -4.16 13.67 3.51
N PHE A 61 -4.90 12.80 2.86
CA PHE A 61 -5.36 13.01 1.48
C PHE A 61 -6.76 13.62 1.51
N SER A 62 -6.87 14.92 1.23
CA SER A 62 -8.16 15.63 1.20
C SER A 62 -9.06 15.19 0.05
N ASN A 63 -8.47 14.71 -1.04
CA ASN A 63 -9.16 14.28 -2.25
C ASN A 63 -8.70 12.87 -2.63
N ALA A 64 -9.28 11.85 -1.99
CA ALA A 64 -9.09 10.46 -2.33
C ALA A 64 -10.38 9.88 -2.88
N TYR A 65 -10.29 9.14 -3.98
CA TYR A 65 -11.44 8.60 -4.69
C TYR A 65 -11.32 7.08 -4.82
N VAL A 66 -12.44 6.39 -4.71
CA VAL A 66 -12.53 4.96 -4.96
C VAL A 66 -12.91 4.69 -6.41
N GLY A 67 -12.46 3.57 -6.96
CA GLY A 67 -12.80 3.16 -8.33
C GLY A 67 -14.29 2.79 -8.51
N CYS A 68 -14.98 2.47 -7.42
CA CYS A 68 -16.40 2.18 -7.38
C CYS A 68 -16.94 2.35 -5.96
N PRO A 69 -18.12 2.98 -5.76
CA PRO A 69 -18.70 3.17 -4.42
C PRO A 69 -19.48 1.94 -3.90
N LEU A 70 -19.14 0.75 -4.35
CA LEU A 70 -19.71 -0.53 -3.91
C LEU A 70 -18.62 -1.38 -3.25
N SER A 71 -18.97 -2.15 -2.21
CA SER A 71 -18.04 -2.87 -1.35
C SER A 71 -17.13 -3.85 -2.12
N GLN A 72 -17.70 -4.82 -2.83
CA GLN A 72 -16.90 -5.82 -3.56
C GLN A 72 -16.04 -5.22 -4.67
N PRO A 73 -16.57 -4.39 -5.59
CA PRO A 73 -15.76 -3.76 -6.62
C PRO A 73 -14.66 -2.85 -6.07
N SER A 74 -14.96 -2.09 -5.02
CA SER A 74 -13.98 -1.22 -4.36
C SER A 74 -12.82 -2.03 -3.76
N ARG A 75 -13.13 -3.12 -3.07
CA ARG A 75 -12.12 -4.01 -2.47
C ARG A 75 -11.31 -4.72 -3.55
N ALA A 76 -11.97 -5.21 -4.61
CA ALA A 76 -11.29 -5.81 -5.75
C ALA A 76 -10.30 -4.83 -6.41
N ALA A 77 -10.71 -3.57 -6.58
CA ALA A 77 -9.84 -2.53 -7.10
C ALA A 77 -8.65 -2.24 -6.17
N LEU A 78 -8.89 -2.15 -4.85
CA LEU A 78 -7.84 -1.93 -3.86
C LEU A 78 -6.80 -3.06 -3.88
N TRP A 79 -7.25 -4.32 -3.86
CA TRP A 79 -6.35 -5.47 -3.77
C TRP A 79 -5.62 -5.79 -5.07
N SER A 80 -6.21 -5.47 -6.23
CA SER A 80 -5.60 -5.76 -7.54
C SER A 80 -4.90 -4.57 -8.18
N GLY A 81 -5.14 -3.34 -7.71
CA GLY A 81 -4.69 -2.12 -8.38
C GLY A 81 -5.40 -1.85 -9.70
N MET A 82 -6.48 -2.59 -10.02
CA MET A 82 -7.19 -2.51 -11.30
C MET A 82 -8.60 -1.95 -11.12
N MET A 83 -9.09 -1.23 -12.12
CA MET A 83 -10.45 -0.71 -12.10
C MET A 83 -11.51 -1.82 -12.24
N PRO A 84 -12.73 -1.64 -11.71
CA PRO A 84 -13.79 -2.67 -11.75
C PRO A 84 -14.11 -3.22 -13.14
N HIS A 85 -14.01 -2.41 -14.18
CA HIS A 85 -14.24 -2.86 -15.55
C HIS A 85 -13.12 -3.77 -16.08
N GLN A 86 -11.93 -3.69 -15.52
CA GLN A 86 -10.78 -4.54 -15.86
C GLN A 86 -10.81 -5.87 -15.08
N THR A 87 -11.21 -5.82 -13.81
CA THR A 87 -11.31 -7.00 -12.95
C THR A 87 -12.57 -7.82 -13.19
N ASN A 88 -13.53 -7.25 -13.90
CA ASN A 88 -14.89 -7.78 -14.08
C ASN A 88 -15.70 -7.92 -12.75
N VAL A 89 -15.21 -7.40 -11.64
CA VAL A 89 -15.95 -7.33 -10.38
C VAL A 89 -16.73 -6.02 -10.35
N ARG A 90 -18.02 -6.05 -10.68
CA ARG A 90 -18.82 -4.85 -10.94
C ARG A 90 -19.99 -4.62 -9.98
N SER A 91 -20.29 -5.61 -9.13
CA SER A 91 -21.44 -5.53 -8.22
C SER A 91 -21.18 -6.27 -6.91
N ASN A 92 -22.07 -6.06 -5.95
CA ASN A 92 -22.13 -6.82 -4.69
C ASN A 92 -23.03 -8.07 -4.80
N SER A 93 -23.21 -8.60 -6.00
CA SER A 93 -24.04 -9.80 -6.22
C SER A 93 -23.46 -11.03 -5.53
N SER A 94 -24.33 -11.92 -5.09
CA SER A 94 -23.96 -13.28 -4.67
C SER A 94 -23.74 -14.23 -5.84
N GLU A 95 -24.14 -13.83 -7.05
CA GLU A 95 -23.93 -14.60 -8.25
C GLU A 95 -22.44 -14.70 -8.59
N PRO A 96 -21.93 -15.86 -9.01
CA PRO A 96 -20.51 -16.06 -9.26
C PRO A 96 -19.96 -15.22 -10.42
N VAL A 97 -20.83 -14.72 -11.30
CA VAL A 97 -20.46 -13.88 -12.44
C VAL A 97 -20.24 -12.45 -11.96
N ASN A 98 -19.10 -11.86 -12.30
CA ASN A 98 -18.72 -10.47 -11.98
C ASN A 98 -18.52 -10.16 -10.49
N THR A 99 -18.22 -11.17 -9.66
CA THR A 99 -18.02 -11.00 -8.22
C THR A 99 -16.68 -11.53 -7.70
N ARG A 100 -15.90 -12.18 -8.55
CA ARG A 100 -14.59 -12.71 -8.19
C ARG A 100 -13.52 -12.16 -9.11
N LEU A 101 -12.35 -11.90 -8.54
CA LEU A 101 -11.17 -11.61 -9.33
C LEU A 101 -10.80 -12.84 -10.17
N PRO A 102 -10.43 -12.66 -11.44
CA PRO A 102 -9.84 -13.75 -12.22
C PRO A 102 -8.57 -14.29 -11.54
N GLU A 103 -8.35 -15.61 -11.62
CA GLU A 103 -7.22 -16.28 -10.95
C GLU A 103 -5.85 -15.76 -11.40
N ASN A 104 -5.77 -15.25 -12.62
CA ASN A 104 -4.53 -14.70 -13.18
C ASN A 104 -4.27 -13.23 -12.80
N VAL A 105 -5.15 -12.61 -12.01
CA VAL A 105 -4.96 -11.23 -11.55
C VAL A 105 -4.13 -11.24 -10.26
N PRO A 106 -2.92 -10.67 -10.26
CA PRO A 106 -2.12 -10.55 -9.06
C PRO A 106 -2.82 -9.64 -8.05
N THR A 107 -2.70 -9.98 -6.79
CA THR A 107 -3.21 -9.17 -5.69
C THR A 107 -2.08 -8.60 -4.87
N LEU A 108 -2.35 -7.53 -4.11
CA LEU A 108 -1.38 -6.98 -3.17
C LEU A 108 -0.85 -8.06 -2.21
N GLY A 109 -1.74 -8.97 -1.73
CA GLY A 109 -1.34 -10.08 -0.88
C GLY A 109 -0.40 -11.07 -1.58
N SER A 110 -0.70 -11.47 -2.84
CA SER A 110 0.20 -12.36 -3.59
C SER A 110 1.57 -11.72 -3.85
N LEU A 111 1.58 -10.42 -4.20
CA LEU A 111 2.83 -9.68 -4.42
C LEU A 111 3.67 -9.56 -3.14
N PHE A 112 3.04 -9.33 -2.00
CA PHE A 112 3.77 -9.32 -0.73
C PHE A 112 4.34 -10.70 -0.40
N SER A 113 3.56 -11.76 -0.54
CA SER A 113 4.02 -13.14 -0.29
C SER A 113 5.19 -13.52 -1.20
N GLU A 114 5.12 -13.22 -2.49
CA GLU A 114 6.21 -13.44 -3.45
C GLU A 114 7.49 -12.67 -3.09
N ASN A 115 7.37 -11.57 -2.36
CA ASN A 115 8.50 -10.77 -1.87
C ASN A 115 8.89 -11.08 -0.42
N GLY A 116 8.41 -12.19 0.16
CA GLY A 116 8.82 -12.71 1.47
C GLY A 116 8.23 -11.91 2.64
N TYR A 117 7.02 -11.39 2.49
CA TYR A 117 6.18 -10.93 3.60
C TYR A 117 5.23 -12.06 4.01
N GLU A 118 4.93 -12.13 5.30
CA GLU A 118 3.98 -13.08 5.92
C GLU A 118 2.67 -12.38 6.33
#